data_1e02ad19deb827b7076998dfc4436bd6
#
_entry.id   1e02ad19deb827b7076998dfc4436bd6
#
_cell.length_a   1.000
_cell.length_b   1.000
_cell.length_c   1.000
_cell.angle_alpha   90.00
_cell.angle_beta   90.00
_cell.angle_gamma   90.00
#
_symmetry.space_group_name_H-M   'P 1'
#
loop_
_entity.id
_entity.type
_entity.pdbx_description
1 polymer ?
#
loop_
_entity_poly.entity_id
_entity_poly.type
_entity_poly.pdbx_seq_one_letter_code
_entity_poly.pdbx_strand_id
1 'polypeptide(L)'
;MKVKASMSDLPPDQKTKQNEGRMAGTVGNLRVFGVPIRLHFTFVLLLVFLISIGLGGKQSGAATAVYILALFASVLLHEIGHVLVARWYGIGTREIVMFPIGGVSRLENQPKARQELLIVAAGPLVNLLIAVILLATQRNFVPLETLRVPTDANLIQRIAMGNLLLGLFNLLPAYPMDGGRILRSVIAFWKSEEEATQIAASAGQFLAVAMGLFGLLSGNFLLMFVALFVYLGAQQEGAAARGRSLTSGFPVRAAMITDFRTLSHGNTIREAGDLLLSTSQQDFPVMHGDEVVGLLTRSALMRAMLREGPDAYVAGVMERNFPRVPPDMELAAALPILSAAGSSALVMDGDRLLGLLTAQNLYEFMLLRQVSIAQAKMSHH
;
A
#
# COMPACT_ATOMS: atom_id res chain seq x y z
N MET A 1 -11.51 26.71 26.69
CA MET A 1 -12.00 25.31 26.85
C MET A 1 -12.75 24.95 25.57
N LYS A 2 -12.07 24.31 24.57
CA LYS A 2 -12.71 23.90 23.30
C LYS A 2 -13.26 22.50 23.49
N VAL A 3 -14.57 22.39 23.49
CA VAL A 3 -15.33 21.12 23.53
C VAL A 3 -14.95 20.32 22.28
N LYS A 4 -14.39 19.13 22.45
CA LYS A 4 -14.17 18.16 21.36
C LYS A 4 -15.54 17.63 20.94
N ALA A 5 -16.00 18.03 19.75
CA ALA A 5 -17.19 17.42 19.14
C ALA A 5 -16.99 15.91 19.00
N SER A 6 -17.98 15.14 19.41
CA SER A 6 -18.01 13.68 19.28
C SER A 6 -18.27 13.30 17.82
N MET A 7 -17.79 12.14 17.41
CA MET A 7 -17.99 11.59 16.04
C MET A 7 -19.48 11.33 15.69
N SER A 8 -20.36 11.36 16.69
CA SER A 8 -21.84 11.31 16.54
C SER A 8 -22.45 12.59 16.00
N ASP A 9 -21.75 13.74 16.18
CA ASP A 9 -22.33 15.08 15.95
C ASP A 9 -22.00 15.66 14.57
N LEU A 10 -21.32 14.90 13.70
CA LEU A 10 -20.97 15.32 12.35
C LEU A 10 -22.09 15.00 11.35
N PRO A 11 -22.35 15.91 10.38
CA PRO A 11 -23.29 15.67 9.29
C PRO A 11 -22.92 14.41 8.48
N PRO A 12 -23.89 13.71 7.90
CA PRO A 12 -23.67 12.47 7.13
C PRO A 12 -22.58 12.59 6.06
N ASP A 13 -22.51 13.69 5.35
CA ASP A 13 -21.51 13.97 4.31
C ASP A 13 -20.07 14.07 4.83
N GLN A 14 -19.87 14.52 6.06
CA GLN A 14 -18.53 14.60 6.65
C GLN A 14 -18.08 13.25 7.22
N LYS A 15 -19.02 12.40 7.65
CA LYS A 15 -18.73 11.01 8.06
C LYS A 15 -18.31 10.16 6.87
N THR A 16 -18.91 10.37 5.71
CA THR A 16 -18.61 9.65 4.46
C THR A 16 -17.22 10.05 3.94
N LYS A 17 -16.88 11.34 3.89
CA LYS A 17 -15.55 11.82 3.47
C LYS A 17 -14.40 11.38 4.38
N GLN A 18 -14.65 11.15 5.67
CA GLN A 18 -13.63 10.59 6.59
C GLN A 18 -13.46 9.07 6.46
N ASN A 19 -14.44 8.36 5.93
CA ASN A 19 -14.35 6.90 5.71
C ASN A 19 -13.74 6.53 4.35
N GLU A 20 -13.80 7.40 3.36
CA GLU A 20 -13.26 7.16 2.00
C GLU A 20 -11.74 6.96 1.92
N GLY A 21 -11.00 7.22 3.01
CA GLY A 21 -9.55 6.98 3.11
C GLY A 21 -9.14 5.86 4.06
N ARG A 22 -10.08 5.17 4.71
CA ARG A 22 -9.74 4.14 5.69
C ARG A 22 -9.40 2.81 5.01
N MET A 23 -8.16 2.32 5.22
CA MET A 23 -7.88 0.92 4.94
C MET A 23 -8.77 0.02 5.79
N ALA A 24 -9.41 -0.97 5.16
CA ALA A 24 -10.19 -1.98 5.87
C ALA A 24 -9.32 -2.70 6.91
N GLY A 25 -9.86 -2.95 8.10
CA GLY A 25 -9.15 -3.66 9.17
C GLY A 25 -8.18 -2.82 10.01
N THR A 26 -8.17 -1.48 9.88
CA THR A 26 -7.34 -0.61 10.74
C THR A 26 -8.08 -0.16 11.99
N VAL A 27 -7.38 -0.21 13.13
CA VAL A 27 -7.87 0.17 14.46
C VAL A 27 -7.01 1.32 15.00
N GLY A 28 -7.61 2.20 15.79
CA GLY A 28 -6.93 3.33 16.43
C GLY A 28 -6.99 4.63 15.61
N ASN A 29 -6.77 5.74 16.30
CA ASN A 29 -6.74 7.09 15.72
C ASN A 29 -5.80 7.99 16.54
N LEU A 30 -4.62 7.46 16.89
CA LEU A 30 -3.57 8.25 17.52
C LEU A 30 -3.02 9.24 16.48
N ARG A 31 -2.85 10.50 16.84
CA ARG A 31 -2.23 11.50 15.96
C ARG A 31 -0.91 11.97 16.53
N VAL A 32 0.16 11.83 15.74
CA VAL A 32 1.49 12.34 16.08
C VAL A 32 1.90 13.33 14.99
N PHE A 33 2.29 14.52 15.39
CA PHE A 33 2.58 15.65 14.48
C PHE A 33 1.47 15.94 13.44
N GLY A 34 0.20 15.68 13.82
CA GLY A 34 -0.95 15.86 12.92
C GLY A 34 -1.25 14.70 11.98
N VAL A 35 -0.34 13.72 11.89
CA VAL A 35 -0.51 12.51 11.06
C VAL A 35 -1.22 11.43 11.86
N PRO A 36 -2.32 10.84 11.35
CA PRO A 36 -3.00 9.73 12.01
C PRO A 36 -2.16 8.46 11.91
N ILE A 37 -1.94 7.82 13.06
CA ILE A 37 -1.30 6.50 13.16
C ILE A 37 -2.39 5.47 13.38
N ARG A 38 -2.39 4.44 12.56
CA ARG A 38 -3.36 3.34 12.62
C ARG A 38 -2.64 2.01 12.76
N LEU A 39 -3.21 1.13 13.57
CA LEU A 39 -2.73 -0.24 13.72
C LEU A 39 -3.63 -1.15 12.88
N HIS A 40 -3.06 -1.96 12.01
CA HIS A 40 -3.81 -3.02 11.36
C HIS A 40 -4.13 -4.12 12.40
N PHE A 41 -5.30 -4.76 12.32
CA PHE A 41 -5.71 -5.76 13.32
C PHE A 41 -4.72 -6.94 13.41
N THR A 42 -4.07 -7.31 12.29
CA THR A 42 -3.05 -8.36 12.25
C THR A 42 -1.80 -7.98 13.04
N PHE A 43 -1.47 -6.67 13.13
CA PHE A 43 -0.37 -6.17 13.97
C PHE A 43 -0.68 -6.36 15.45
N VAL A 44 -1.92 -6.02 15.87
CA VAL A 44 -2.36 -6.20 17.26
C VAL A 44 -2.36 -7.69 17.62
N LEU A 45 -2.82 -8.55 16.71
CA LEU A 45 -2.83 -10.00 16.89
C LEU A 45 -1.40 -10.56 17.04
N LEU A 46 -0.46 -10.09 16.21
CA LEU A 46 0.95 -10.47 16.32
C LEU A 46 1.54 -10.01 17.67
N LEU A 47 1.24 -8.79 18.11
CA LEU A 47 1.73 -8.26 19.38
C LEU A 47 1.27 -9.14 20.55
N VAL A 48 -0.04 -9.45 20.61
CA VAL A 48 -0.61 -10.32 21.64
C VAL A 48 0.02 -11.72 21.60
N PHE A 49 0.18 -12.27 20.40
CA PHE A 49 0.80 -13.59 20.18
C PHE A 49 2.25 -13.63 20.69
N LEU A 50 3.08 -12.64 20.33
CA LEU A 50 4.47 -12.56 20.76
C LEU A 50 4.61 -12.40 22.28
N ILE A 51 3.78 -11.55 22.90
CA ILE A 51 3.75 -11.40 24.35
C ILE A 51 3.36 -12.73 25.01
N SER A 52 2.34 -13.41 24.50
CA SER A 52 1.84 -14.68 25.04
C SER A 52 2.90 -15.79 25.01
N ILE A 53 3.66 -15.92 23.93
CA ILE A 53 4.77 -16.89 23.82
C ILE A 53 5.91 -16.51 24.76
N GLY A 54 6.20 -15.21 24.89
CA GLY A 54 7.30 -14.73 25.70
C GLY A 54 7.11 -14.94 27.20
N LEU A 55 5.88 -15.14 27.68
CA LEU A 55 5.57 -15.36 29.12
C LEU A 55 6.14 -16.67 29.69
N GLY A 56 6.50 -17.64 28.85
CA GLY A 56 7.08 -18.93 29.27
C GLY A 56 8.60 -19.00 29.31
N GLY A 57 9.31 -17.88 29.03
CA GLY A 57 10.76 -17.84 28.93
C GLY A 57 11.52 -17.63 30.25
N LYS A 58 12.86 -17.61 30.18
CA LYS A 58 13.75 -17.28 31.31
C LYS A 58 13.72 -15.80 31.71
N GLN A 59 13.20 -14.93 30.86
CA GLN A 59 12.99 -13.50 31.09
C GLN A 59 11.64 -13.30 31.78
N SER A 60 11.55 -12.28 32.66
CA SER A 60 10.25 -11.95 33.25
C SER A 60 9.24 -11.55 32.19
N GLY A 61 7.95 -11.86 32.41
CA GLY A 61 6.89 -11.48 31.46
C GLY A 61 6.85 -9.97 31.21
N ALA A 62 7.12 -9.18 32.25
CA ALA A 62 7.20 -7.72 32.14
C ALA A 62 8.35 -7.26 31.22
N ALA A 63 9.55 -7.82 31.39
CA ALA A 63 10.69 -7.46 30.54
C ALA A 63 10.50 -7.93 29.08
N THR A 64 9.85 -9.08 28.87
CA THR A 64 9.46 -9.53 27.54
C THR A 64 8.47 -8.56 26.87
N ALA A 65 7.45 -8.12 27.58
CA ALA A 65 6.50 -7.14 27.09
C ALA A 65 7.19 -5.80 26.76
N VAL A 66 8.07 -5.32 27.65
CA VAL A 66 8.87 -4.09 27.44
C VAL A 66 9.73 -4.23 26.18
N TYR A 67 10.42 -5.37 25.99
CA TYR A 67 11.24 -5.62 24.80
C TYR A 67 10.43 -5.52 23.51
N ILE A 68 9.29 -6.20 23.46
CA ILE A 68 8.41 -6.22 22.29
C ILE A 68 7.88 -4.82 22.02
N LEU A 69 7.33 -4.14 23.03
CA LEU A 69 6.80 -2.79 22.91
C LEU A 69 7.86 -1.77 22.50
N ALA A 70 9.09 -1.89 23.04
CA ALA A 70 10.21 -1.02 22.67
C ALA A 70 10.61 -1.19 21.21
N LEU A 71 10.66 -2.42 20.67
CA LEU A 71 10.96 -2.64 19.25
C LEU A 71 9.83 -2.08 18.35
N PHE A 72 8.56 -2.25 18.71
CA PHE A 72 7.47 -1.65 17.96
C PHE A 72 7.46 -0.12 18.03
N ALA A 73 7.78 0.45 19.18
CA ALA A 73 8.00 1.89 19.30
C ALA A 73 9.16 2.36 18.42
N SER A 74 10.22 1.57 18.30
CA SER A 74 11.36 1.86 17.41
C SER A 74 10.96 1.83 15.94
N VAL A 75 10.12 0.88 15.52
CA VAL A 75 9.55 0.86 14.15
C VAL A 75 8.67 2.09 13.91
N LEU A 76 7.86 2.49 14.89
CA LEU A 76 7.06 3.72 14.76
C LEU A 76 7.93 4.98 14.68
N LEU A 77 9.00 5.07 15.48
CA LEU A 77 9.94 6.19 15.44
C LEU A 77 10.70 6.24 14.11
N HIS A 78 11.03 5.09 13.54
CA HIS A 78 11.59 4.97 12.20
C HIS A 78 10.64 5.59 11.15
N GLU A 79 9.36 5.22 11.14
CA GLU A 79 8.36 5.82 10.24
C GLU A 79 8.20 7.33 10.47
N ILE A 80 8.22 7.77 11.72
CA ILE A 80 8.20 9.19 12.06
C ILE A 80 9.42 9.91 11.49
N GLY A 81 10.59 9.25 11.47
CA GLY A 81 11.78 9.78 10.82
C GLY A 81 11.54 10.13 9.36
N HIS A 82 10.95 9.23 8.58
CA HIS A 82 10.58 9.48 7.19
C HIS A 82 9.59 10.66 7.07
N VAL A 83 8.56 10.67 7.91
CA VAL A 83 7.52 11.70 7.90
C VAL A 83 8.06 13.09 8.22
N LEU A 84 8.97 13.21 9.19
CA LEU A 84 9.54 14.49 9.58
C LEU A 84 10.39 15.10 8.44
N VAL A 85 11.19 14.27 7.76
CA VAL A 85 11.99 14.73 6.62
C VAL A 85 11.09 15.01 5.40
N ALA A 86 10.06 14.21 5.13
CA ALA A 86 9.08 14.49 4.09
C ALA A 86 8.39 15.85 4.32
N ARG A 87 7.97 16.11 5.57
CA ARG A 87 7.36 17.38 5.96
C ARG A 87 8.31 18.57 5.79
N TRP A 88 9.60 18.39 6.07
CA TRP A 88 10.60 19.44 5.84
C TRP A 88 10.68 19.84 4.36
N TYR A 89 10.43 18.88 3.44
CA TYR A 89 10.30 19.16 2.00
C TYR A 89 8.92 19.62 1.56
N GLY A 90 7.99 19.88 2.50
CA GLY A 90 6.62 20.30 2.18
C GLY A 90 5.72 19.18 1.67
N ILE A 91 6.14 17.91 1.82
CA ILE A 91 5.36 16.75 1.39
C ILE A 91 4.51 16.27 2.59
N GLY A 92 3.19 16.37 2.45
CA GLY A 92 2.23 15.89 3.44
C GLY A 92 2.22 14.37 3.54
N THR A 93 1.85 13.87 4.72
CA THR A 93 1.62 12.43 4.96
C THR A 93 0.16 12.23 5.36
N ARG A 94 -0.56 11.40 4.61
CA ARG A 94 -1.99 11.12 4.86
C ARG A 94 -2.20 10.30 6.12
N GLU A 95 -1.40 9.25 6.29
CA GLU A 95 -1.48 8.32 7.43
C GLU A 95 -0.23 7.46 7.53
N ILE A 96 0.00 6.91 8.74
CA ILE A 96 0.95 5.83 8.99
C ILE A 96 0.13 4.61 9.39
N VAL A 97 0.30 3.49 8.69
CA VAL A 97 -0.36 2.22 9.02
C VAL A 97 0.69 1.22 9.46
N MET A 98 0.55 0.69 10.69
CA MET A 98 1.43 -0.32 11.25
C MET A 98 0.93 -1.72 10.91
N PHE A 99 1.74 -2.49 10.18
CA PHE A 99 1.52 -3.89 9.83
C PHE A 99 2.50 -4.80 10.60
N PRO A 100 2.26 -6.12 10.66
CA PRO A 100 3.20 -7.09 11.27
C PRO A 100 4.63 -7.01 10.73
N ILE A 101 4.79 -6.63 9.48
CA ILE A 101 6.08 -6.60 8.75
C ILE A 101 6.76 -5.21 8.81
N GLY A 102 6.10 -4.20 9.39
CA GLY A 102 6.62 -2.83 9.49
C GLY A 102 5.55 -1.77 9.35
N GLY A 103 5.95 -0.51 9.37
CA GLY A 103 5.09 0.63 9.10
C GLY A 103 5.02 0.96 7.61
N VAL A 104 3.92 1.55 7.20
CA VAL A 104 3.74 2.10 5.85
C VAL A 104 3.25 3.53 5.97
N SER A 105 4.09 4.47 5.58
CA SER A 105 3.76 5.90 5.51
C SER A 105 3.23 6.26 4.14
N ARG A 106 1.99 6.76 4.07
CA ARG A 106 1.36 7.19 2.82
C ARG A 106 1.59 8.67 2.60
N LEU A 107 2.49 9.02 1.71
CA LEU A 107 2.74 10.39 1.31
C LEU A 107 1.62 10.90 0.38
N GLU A 108 1.33 12.21 0.42
CA GLU A 108 0.35 12.85 -0.46
C GLU A 108 0.84 12.96 -1.90
N ASN A 109 2.14 13.23 -2.07
CA ASN A 109 2.79 13.37 -3.35
C ASN A 109 4.06 12.52 -3.39
N GLN A 110 4.45 12.08 -4.59
CA GLN A 110 5.73 11.39 -4.77
C GLN A 110 6.89 12.37 -4.65
N PRO A 111 7.91 12.09 -3.82
CA PRO A 111 9.11 12.90 -3.73
C PRO A 111 9.98 12.77 -5.00
N LYS A 112 10.69 13.82 -5.38
CA LYS A 112 11.74 13.74 -6.39
C LYS A 112 12.91 12.88 -5.87
N ALA A 113 13.70 12.27 -6.76
CA ALA A 113 14.77 11.34 -6.39
C ALA A 113 15.72 11.88 -5.28
N ARG A 114 16.14 13.16 -5.34
CA ARG A 114 16.96 13.77 -4.29
C ARG A 114 16.26 13.90 -2.94
N GLN A 115 14.96 14.23 -2.96
CA GLN A 115 14.16 14.34 -1.75
C GLN A 115 13.91 12.95 -1.16
N GLU A 116 13.59 11.97 -2.02
CA GLU A 116 13.37 10.59 -1.61
C GLU A 116 14.59 10.00 -0.91
N LEU A 117 15.80 10.22 -1.43
CA LEU A 117 17.03 9.74 -0.83
C LEU A 117 17.14 10.14 0.65
N LEU A 118 16.88 11.42 0.97
CA LEU A 118 16.97 11.92 2.35
C LEU A 118 15.78 11.48 3.21
N ILE A 119 14.59 11.46 2.63
CA ILE A 119 13.38 10.96 3.32
C ILE A 119 13.60 9.52 3.74
N VAL A 120 14.04 8.67 2.80
CA VAL A 120 14.17 7.23 3.04
C VAL A 120 15.36 6.91 3.98
N ALA A 121 16.45 7.66 3.91
CA ALA A 121 17.57 7.47 4.83
C ALA A 121 17.23 7.82 6.29
N ALA A 122 16.23 8.67 6.52
CA ALA A 122 15.88 9.14 7.86
C ALA A 122 15.38 8.03 8.79
N GLY A 123 14.60 7.06 8.30
CA GLY A 123 14.10 5.94 9.09
C GLY A 123 15.23 5.09 9.68
N PRO A 124 16.09 4.48 8.85
CA PRO A 124 17.25 3.72 9.33
C PRO A 124 18.16 4.52 10.26
N LEU A 125 18.37 5.81 9.98
CA LEU A 125 19.17 6.68 10.85
C LEU A 125 18.58 6.82 12.26
N VAL A 126 17.26 6.89 12.40
CA VAL A 126 16.59 6.90 13.71
C VAL A 126 16.90 5.61 14.47
N ASN A 127 16.80 4.44 13.84
CA ASN A 127 17.13 3.17 14.48
C ASN A 127 18.61 3.11 14.90
N LEU A 128 19.53 3.54 14.05
CA LEU A 128 20.96 3.59 14.38
C LEU A 128 21.23 4.55 15.56
N LEU A 129 20.56 5.71 15.58
CA LEU A 129 20.67 6.66 16.68
C LEU A 129 20.16 6.07 18.01
N ILE A 130 19.00 5.40 17.99
CA ILE A 130 18.46 4.70 19.15
C ILE A 130 19.46 3.65 19.64
N ALA A 131 20.03 2.84 18.75
CA ALA A 131 21.01 1.83 19.10
C ALA A 131 22.26 2.45 19.77
N VAL A 132 22.81 3.50 19.17
CA VAL A 132 23.98 4.21 19.71
C VAL A 132 23.69 4.81 21.09
N ILE A 133 22.55 5.50 21.26
CA ILE A 133 22.15 6.08 22.54
C ILE A 133 22.03 5.00 23.62
N LEU A 134 21.32 3.90 23.33
CA LEU A 134 21.14 2.81 24.28
C LEU A 134 22.46 2.13 24.63
N LEU A 135 23.33 1.91 23.66
CA LEU A 135 24.68 1.34 23.93
C LEU A 135 25.56 2.30 24.77
N ALA A 136 25.47 3.59 24.48
CA ALA A 136 26.24 4.58 25.24
C ALA A 136 25.82 4.66 26.72
N THR A 137 24.61 4.27 27.09
CA THR A 137 24.14 4.19 28.48
C THR A 137 24.70 2.98 29.26
N GLN A 138 25.23 1.97 28.51
CA GLN A 138 25.69 0.73 29.13
C GLN A 138 27.15 0.89 29.63
N ARG A 139 27.37 0.63 30.90
CA ARG A 139 28.73 0.61 31.52
C ARG A 139 29.41 -0.75 31.31
N ASN A 140 28.65 -1.82 31.28
CA ASN A 140 29.12 -3.19 31.10
C ASN A 140 28.49 -3.83 29.89
N PHE A 141 29.31 -4.19 28.92
CA PHE A 141 28.85 -4.91 27.74
C PHE A 141 28.84 -6.42 28.02
N VAL A 142 27.70 -7.03 27.82
CA VAL A 142 27.56 -8.48 27.85
C VAL A 142 28.01 -9.04 26.49
N PRO A 143 28.76 -10.16 26.42
CA PRO A 143 29.16 -10.79 25.17
C PRO A 143 27.96 -11.08 24.27
N LEU A 144 28.12 -10.94 22.95
CA LEU A 144 27.04 -11.16 21.97
C LEU A 144 26.40 -12.53 22.08
N GLU A 145 27.16 -13.55 22.44
CA GLU A 145 26.69 -14.92 22.65
C GLU A 145 25.62 -15.01 23.75
N THR A 146 25.77 -14.21 24.82
CA THR A 146 24.83 -14.20 25.94
C THR A 146 23.51 -13.47 25.62
N LEU A 147 23.49 -12.64 24.56
CA LEU A 147 22.27 -11.97 24.10
C LEU A 147 21.27 -12.92 23.46
N ARG A 148 21.70 -14.13 23.08
CA ARG A 148 20.83 -15.19 22.56
C ARG A 148 19.86 -15.71 23.63
N VAL A 149 20.25 -15.62 24.90
CA VAL A 149 19.38 -16.00 26.03
C VAL A 149 18.78 -14.74 26.62
N PRO A 150 17.46 -14.51 26.51
CA PRO A 150 16.79 -13.36 27.07
C PRO A 150 16.85 -13.37 28.60
N THR A 151 17.36 -12.29 29.18
CA THR A 151 17.35 -12.04 30.62
C THR A 151 16.99 -10.58 30.90
N ASP A 152 16.50 -10.27 32.09
CA ASP A 152 16.16 -8.90 32.45
C ASP A 152 17.42 -7.99 32.48
N ALA A 153 18.58 -8.56 32.83
CA ALA A 153 19.85 -7.83 32.89
C ALA A 153 20.35 -7.40 31.48
N ASN A 154 20.05 -8.12 30.42
CA ASN A 154 20.52 -7.78 29.07
C ASN A 154 19.45 -7.09 28.20
N LEU A 155 18.32 -6.69 28.80
CA LEU A 155 17.15 -6.14 28.09
C LEU A 155 17.53 -4.92 27.24
N ILE A 156 18.20 -3.92 27.80
CA ILE A 156 18.57 -2.67 27.10
C ILE A 156 19.52 -2.97 25.94
N GLN A 157 20.50 -3.84 26.17
CA GLN A 157 21.47 -4.22 25.13
C GLN A 157 20.79 -4.99 23.99
N ARG A 158 19.79 -5.83 24.28
CA ARG A 158 18.96 -6.51 23.28
C ARG A 158 18.10 -5.53 22.49
N ILE A 159 17.49 -4.53 23.13
CA ILE A 159 16.74 -3.48 22.43
C ILE A 159 17.67 -2.69 21.49
N ALA A 160 18.87 -2.34 21.95
CA ALA A 160 19.87 -1.66 21.14
C ALA A 160 20.29 -2.51 19.94
N MET A 161 20.57 -3.80 20.15
CA MET A 161 20.91 -4.73 19.08
C MET A 161 19.75 -4.92 18.08
N GLY A 162 18.50 -4.99 18.56
CA GLY A 162 17.32 -5.03 17.73
C GLY A 162 17.21 -3.81 16.82
N ASN A 163 17.46 -2.61 17.37
CA ASN A 163 17.47 -1.38 16.58
C ASN A 163 18.63 -1.34 15.57
N LEU A 164 19.80 -1.79 15.95
CA LEU A 164 20.95 -1.91 15.03
C LEU A 164 20.60 -2.83 13.85
N LEU A 165 20.04 -4.00 14.14
CA LEU A 165 19.63 -4.96 13.11
C LEU A 165 18.51 -4.40 12.22
N LEU A 166 17.49 -3.73 12.80
CA LEU A 166 16.42 -3.07 12.03
C LEU A 166 16.99 -2.01 11.09
N GLY A 167 17.90 -1.16 11.58
CA GLY A 167 18.54 -0.13 10.76
C GLY A 167 19.39 -0.73 9.64
N LEU A 168 20.24 -1.71 9.94
CA LEU A 168 21.10 -2.37 8.96
C LEU A 168 20.30 -3.16 7.94
N PHE A 169 19.24 -3.87 8.37
CA PHE A 169 18.36 -4.62 7.46
C PHE A 169 17.64 -3.67 6.50
N ASN A 170 17.13 -2.54 6.99
CA ASN A 170 16.50 -1.53 6.14
C ASN A 170 17.49 -0.82 5.22
N LEU A 171 18.78 -0.81 5.51
CA LEU A 171 19.80 -0.26 4.61
C LEU A 171 20.28 -1.25 3.53
N LEU A 172 19.82 -2.51 3.52
CA LEU A 172 20.13 -3.45 2.43
C LEU A 172 19.68 -2.87 1.09
N PRO A 173 20.57 -2.82 0.06
CA PRO A 173 20.29 -2.14 -1.20
C PRO A 173 19.36 -2.95 -2.11
N ALA A 174 18.19 -3.30 -1.59
CA ALA A 174 17.23 -4.19 -2.23
C ALA A 174 15.80 -3.89 -1.75
N TYR A 175 14.82 -3.88 -2.68
CA TYR A 175 13.41 -3.84 -2.31
C TYR A 175 12.99 -5.12 -1.56
N PRO A 176 12.04 -5.04 -0.62
CA PRO A 176 11.18 -3.87 -0.28
C PRO A 176 11.75 -2.92 0.78
N MET A 177 13.01 -3.10 1.22
CA MET A 177 13.63 -2.29 2.25
C MET A 177 13.92 -0.86 1.78
N ASP A 178 14.17 0.05 2.73
CA ASP A 178 14.52 1.44 2.46
C ASP A 178 15.81 1.56 1.62
N GLY A 179 16.78 0.69 1.86
CA GLY A 179 18.01 0.62 1.06
C GLY A 179 17.75 0.36 -0.42
N GLY A 180 16.67 -0.36 -0.78
CA GLY A 180 16.22 -0.51 -2.16
C GLY A 180 15.72 0.81 -2.75
N ARG A 181 14.98 1.61 -1.97
CA ARG A 181 14.54 2.95 -2.37
C ARG A 181 15.72 3.92 -2.47
N ILE A 182 16.68 3.82 -1.55
CA ILE A 182 17.95 4.57 -1.63
C ILE A 182 18.69 4.20 -2.92
N LEU A 183 18.86 2.91 -3.21
CA LEU A 183 19.49 2.42 -4.44
C LEU A 183 18.77 2.95 -5.68
N ARG A 184 17.42 2.84 -5.71
CA ARG A 184 16.60 3.41 -6.78
C ARG A 184 16.88 4.91 -6.96
N SER A 185 16.82 5.67 -5.88
CA SER A 185 17.02 7.13 -5.91
C SER A 185 18.40 7.51 -6.42
N VAL A 186 19.44 6.75 -6.08
CA VAL A 186 20.80 6.95 -6.57
C VAL A 186 20.89 6.62 -8.06
N ILE A 187 20.36 5.49 -8.51
CA ILE A 187 20.39 5.09 -9.93
C ILE A 187 19.56 6.06 -10.79
N ALA A 188 18.46 6.62 -10.25
CA ALA A 188 17.62 7.59 -10.94
C ALA A 188 18.31 8.92 -11.28
N PHE A 189 19.53 9.17 -10.78
CA PHE A 189 20.34 10.30 -11.26
C PHE A 189 20.89 10.09 -12.67
N TRP A 190 21.01 8.84 -13.13
CA TRP A 190 21.60 8.48 -14.43
C TRP A 190 20.67 7.68 -15.34
N LYS A 191 19.61 7.09 -14.77
CA LYS A 191 18.66 6.24 -15.48
C LYS A 191 17.23 6.71 -15.25
N SER A 192 16.29 6.18 -16.05
CA SER A 192 14.86 6.41 -15.82
C SER A 192 14.41 5.84 -14.47
N GLU A 193 13.34 6.40 -13.89
CA GLU A 193 12.78 5.90 -12.62
C GLU A 193 12.35 4.44 -12.73
N GLU A 194 11.86 4.02 -13.89
CA GLU A 194 11.48 2.63 -14.16
C GLU A 194 12.70 1.71 -14.12
N GLU A 195 13.75 2.01 -14.87
CA GLU A 195 14.98 1.21 -14.90
C GLU A 195 15.62 1.13 -13.52
N ALA A 196 15.67 2.27 -12.80
CA ALA A 196 16.18 2.32 -11.43
C ALA A 196 15.39 1.41 -10.50
N THR A 197 14.06 1.43 -10.59
CA THR A 197 13.19 0.58 -9.77
C THR A 197 13.34 -0.89 -10.14
N GLN A 198 13.44 -1.23 -11.44
CA GLN A 198 13.67 -2.60 -11.89
C GLN A 198 15.00 -3.17 -11.38
N ILE A 199 16.08 -2.38 -11.41
CA ILE A 199 17.38 -2.80 -10.87
C ILE A 199 17.29 -3.06 -9.37
N ALA A 200 16.68 -2.15 -8.60
CA ALA A 200 16.51 -2.31 -7.16
C ALA A 200 15.59 -3.50 -6.80
N ALA A 201 14.53 -3.73 -7.60
CA ALA A 201 13.65 -4.89 -7.43
C ALA A 201 14.36 -6.22 -7.76
N SER A 202 15.16 -6.24 -8.84
CA SER A 202 15.96 -7.42 -9.19
C SER A 202 17.01 -7.73 -8.12
N ALA A 203 17.65 -6.71 -7.54
CA ALA A 203 18.56 -6.89 -6.40
C ALA A 203 17.82 -7.49 -5.19
N GLY A 204 16.58 -7.04 -4.91
CA GLY A 204 15.74 -7.62 -3.86
C GLY A 204 15.37 -9.08 -4.11
N GLN A 205 14.99 -9.42 -5.33
CA GLN A 205 14.69 -10.80 -5.71
C GLN A 205 15.92 -11.72 -5.60
N PHE A 206 17.08 -11.24 -6.05
CA PHE A 206 18.34 -11.98 -5.91
C PHE A 206 18.69 -12.22 -4.44
N LEU A 207 18.62 -11.18 -3.61
CA LEU A 207 18.86 -11.29 -2.16
C LEU A 207 17.87 -12.29 -1.53
N ALA A 208 16.60 -12.23 -1.88
CA ALA A 208 15.58 -13.14 -1.38
C ALA A 208 15.87 -14.59 -1.73
N VAL A 209 16.28 -14.86 -2.98
CA VAL A 209 16.66 -16.21 -3.42
C VAL A 209 17.88 -16.71 -2.63
N ALA A 210 18.90 -15.88 -2.45
CA ALA A 210 20.08 -16.21 -1.66
C ALA A 210 19.74 -16.50 -0.19
N MET A 211 18.90 -15.67 0.44
CA MET A 211 18.39 -15.86 1.80
C MET A 211 17.57 -17.15 1.92
N GLY A 212 16.70 -17.42 0.96
CA GLY A 212 15.86 -18.61 0.92
C GLY A 212 16.69 -19.90 0.83
N LEU A 213 17.70 -19.91 -0.06
CA LEU A 213 18.62 -21.02 -0.21
C LEU A 213 19.45 -21.23 1.06
N PHE A 214 19.99 -20.16 1.65
CA PHE A 214 20.72 -20.25 2.92
C PHE A 214 19.81 -20.73 4.05
N GLY A 215 18.55 -20.27 4.11
CA GLY A 215 17.55 -20.74 5.07
C GLY A 215 17.26 -22.24 4.92
N LEU A 216 17.15 -22.71 3.68
CA LEU A 216 16.95 -24.14 3.37
C LEU A 216 18.14 -24.99 3.82
N LEU A 217 19.36 -24.59 3.46
CA LEU A 217 20.58 -25.31 3.82
C LEU A 217 20.87 -25.33 5.32
N SER A 218 20.48 -24.28 6.05
CA SER A 218 20.64 -24.18 7.50
C SER A 218 19.45 -24.70 8.30
N GLY A 219 18.38 -25.17 7.65
CA GLY A 219 17.15 -25.60 8.32
C GLY A 219 16.40 -24.48 9.02
N ASN A 220 16.65 -23.21 8.63
CA ASN A 220 16.04 -22.04 9.27
C ASN A 220 14.76 -21.62 8.53
N PHE A 221 13.62 -22.18 8.95
CA PHE A 221 12.31 -21.91 8.37
C PHE A 221 11.89 -20.42 8.48
N LEU A 222 12.31 -19.72 9.54
CA LEU A 222 12.01 -18.29 9.69
C LEU A 222 12.70 -17.48 8.59
N LEU A 223 13.97 -17.78 8.28
CA LEU A 223 14.70 -17.12 7.23
C LEU A 223 14.10 -17.38 5.84
N MET A 224 13.62 -18.61 5.59
CA MET A 224 12.88 -18.94 4.35
C MET A 224 11.60 -18.12 4.22
N PHE A 225 10.87 -17.97 5.34
CA PHE A 225 9.65 -17.16 5.36
C PHE A 225 9.94 -15.68 5.09
N VAL A 226 10.98 -15.12 5.72
CA VAL A 226 11.42 -13.74 5.45
C VAL A 226 11.85 -13.58 3.99
N ALA A 227 12.60 -14.54 3.45
CA ALA A 227 13.00 -14.54 2.03
C ALA A 227 11.80 -14.49 1.08
N LEU A 228 10.75 -15.27 1.35
CA LEU A 228 9.53 -15.24 0.56
C LEU A 228 8.88 -13.85 0.58
N PHE A 229 8.80 -13.20 1.75
CA PHE A 229 8.25 -11.84 1.85
C PHE A 229 9.09 -10.81 1.10
N VAL A 230 10.41 -10.89 1.20
CA VAL A 230 11.33 -10.01 0.46
C VAL A 230 11.13 -10.20 -1.05
N TYR A 231 11.02 -11.45 -1.52
CA TYR A 231 10.78 -11.76 -2.93
C TYR A 231 9.48 -11.16 -3.44
N LEU A 232 8.37 -11.41 -2.72
CA LEU A 232 7.05 -10.91 -3.10
C LEU A 232 6.98 -9.38 -3.07
N GLY A 233 7.58 -8.75 -2.06
CA GLY A 233 7.66 -7.30 -1.96
C GLY A 233 8.46 -6.68 -3.11
N ALA A 234 9.63 -7.23 -3.43
CA ALA A 234 10.44 -6.78 -4.55
C ALA A 234 9.73 -6.95 -5.90
N GLN A 235 9.02 -8.07 -6.10
CA GLN A 235 8.22 -8.32 -7.28
C GLN A 235 7.08 -7.30 -7.42
N GLN A 236 6.39 -6.99 -6.34
CA GLN A 236 5.29 -6.03 -6.32
C GLN A 236 5.76 -4.62 -6.68
N GLU A 237 6.90 -4.16 -6.13
CA GLU A 237 7.47 -2.85 -6.46
C GLU A 237 7.88 -2.75 -7.94
N GLY A 238 8.54 -3.79 -8.46
CA GLY A 238 8.91 -3.85 -9.87
C GLY A 238 7.70 -3.86 -10.80
N ALA A 239 6.63 -4.59 -10.45
CA ALA A 239 5.38 -4.61 -11.22
C ALA A 239 4.66 -3.25 -11.18
N ALA A 240 4.60 -2.61 -10.02
CA ALA A 240 4.00 -1.29 -9.86
C ALA A 240 4.74 -0.20 -10.66
N ALA A 241 6.08 -0.26 -10.70
CA ALA A 241 6.89 0.66 -11.50
C ALA A 241 6.63 0.49 -13.00
N ARG A 242 6.59 -0.76 -13.49
CA ARG A 242 6.23 -1.03 -14.90
C ARG A 242 4.85 -0.53 -15.25
N GLY A 243 3.86 -0.77 -14.39
CA GLY A 243 2.50 -0.27 -14.60
C GLY A 243 2.46 1.25 -14.72
N ARG A 244 3.14 1.96 -13.83
CA ARG A 244 3.24 3.44 -13.89
C ARG A 244 3.90 3.91 -15.17
N SER A 245 5.03 3.34 -15.57
CA SER A 245 5.76 3.72 -16.77
C SER A 245 4.93 3.53 -18.06
N LEU A 246 4.18 2.42 -18.15
CA LEU A 246 3.33 2.16 -19.32
C LEU A 246 2.12 3.09 -19.42
N THR A 247 1.70 3.71 -18.30
CA THR A 247 0.51 4.57 -18.23
C THR A 247 0.84 6.06 -18.07
N SER A 248 2.07 6.41 -17.69
CA SER A 248 2.51 7.80 -17.54
C SER A 248 2.52 8.55 -18.88
N GLY A 249 2.06 9.82 -18.85
CA GLY A 249 1.98 10.68 -20.02
C GLY A 249 0.78 10.40 -20.92
N PHE A 250 -0.12 9.46 -20.55
CA PHE A 250 -1.33 9.19 -21.29
C PHE A 250 -2.56 9.64 -20.50
N PRO A 251 -3.53 10.33 -21.15
CA PRO A 251 -4.79 10.66 -20.51
C PRO A 251 -5.70 9.42 -20.45
N VAL A 252 -6.63 9.41 -19.50
CA VAL A 252 -7.66 8.36 -19.30
C VAL A 252 -8.39 8.05 -20.60
N ARG A 253 -8.70 9.08 -21.41
CA ARG A 253 -9.38 8.90 -22.72
C ARG A 253 -8.63 7.98 -23.68
N ALA A 254 -7.32 7.75 -23.51
CA ALA A 254 -6.55 6.84 -24.37
C ALA A 254 -6.84 5.35 -24.13
N ALA A 255 -7.41 5.02 -22.95
CA ALA A 255 -7.69 3.64 -22.54
C ALA A 255 -9.16 3.40 -22.15
N MET A 256 -10.03 4.41 -22.25
CA MET A 256 -11.46 4.26 -21.94
C MET A 256 -12.22 3.55 -23.05
N ILE A 257 -13.27 2.84 -22.66
CA ILE A 257 -14.31 2.32 -23.58
C ILE A 257 -15.25 3.46 -23.92
N THR A 258 -15.51 3.68 -25.20
CA THR A 258 -16.46 4.68 -25.70
C THR A 258 -17.75 4.06 -26.25
N ASP A 259 -17.70 2.80 -26.71
CA ASP A 259 -18.88 2.03 -27.09
C ASP A 259 -19.32 1.16 -25.91
N PHE A 260 -20.22 1.69 -25.10
CA PHE A 260 -20.73 1.04 -23.90
C PHE A 260 -22.25 1.11 -23.83
N ARG A 261 -22.84 0.18 -23.10
CA ARG A 261 -24.28 0.13 -22.80
C ARG A 261 -24.57 0.69 -21.43
N THR A 262 -25.72 1.33 -21.32
CA THR A 262 -26.25 1.87 -20.05
C THR A 262 -27.55 1.16 -19.70
N LEU A 263 -27.90 1.19 -18.41
CA LEU A 263 -29.22 0.76 -17.93
C LEU A 263 -30.01 1.99 -17.47
N SER A 264 -31.32 1.96 -17.68
CA SER A 264 -32.24 2.90 -17.01
C SER A 264 -32.41 2.47 -15.55
N HIS A 265 -32.60 3.43 -14.65
CA HIS A 265 -32.91 3.14 -13.24
C HIS A 265 -34.18 2.29 -13.06
N GLY A 266 -35.08 2.30 -14.03
CA GLY A 266 -36.30 1.49 -14.08
C GLY A 266 -36.15 0.10 -14.70
N ASN A 267 -34.97 -0.26 -15.23
CA ASN A 267 -34.76 -1.61 -15.74
C ASN A 267 -34.77 -2.63 -14.57
N THR A 268 -35.15 -3.87 -14.91
CA THR A 268 -35.15 -5.01 -13.99
C THR A 268 -33.76 -5.68 -13.91
N ILE A 269 -33.54 -6.47 -12.87
CA ILE A 269 -32.33 -7.31 -12.73
C ILE A 269 -32.26 -8.35 -13.86
N ARG A 270 -33.39 -8.85 -14.35
CA ARG A 270 -33.49 -9.74 -15.53
C ARG A 270 -32.90 -9.07 -16.75
N GLU A 271 -33.38 -7.86 -17.09
CA GLU A 271 -32.89 -7.09 -18.24
C GLU A 271 -31.42 -6.77 -18.16
N ALA A 272 -30.94 -6.45 -16.96
CA ALA A 272 -29.49 -6.25 -16.68
C ALA A 272 -28.72 -7.55 -16.91
N GLY A 273 -29.26 -8.70 -16.51
CA GLY A 273 -28.69 -10.02 -16.76
C GLY A 273 -28.62 -10.37 -18.24
N ASP A 274 -29.69 -10.10 -19.00
CA ASP A 274 -29.73 -10.30 -20.45
C ASP A 274 -28.69 -9.41 -21.15
N LEU A 275 -28.54 -8.17 -20.71
CA LEU A 275 -27.52 -7.25 -21.22
C LEU A 275 -26.10 -7.73 -20.91
N LEU A 276 -25.85 -8.26 -19.71
CA LEU A 276 -24.56 -8.86 -19.33
C LEU A 276 -24.21 -10.06 -20.22
N LEU A 277 -25.18 -10.89 -20.58
CA LEU A 277 -24.97 -12.07 -21.42
C LEU A 277 -24.81 -11.71 -22.92
N SER A 278 -25.42 -10.62 -23.37
CA SER A 278 -25.37 -10.18 -24.78
C SER A 278 -24.18 -9.29 -25.12
N THR A 279 -23.38 -8.85 -24.09
CA THR A 279 -22.23 -7.97 -24.30
C THR A 279 -21.01 -8.49 -23.54
N SER A 280 -19.82 -7.96 -23.84
CA SER A 280 -18.60 -8.20 -23.05
C SER A 280 -18.48 -7.27 -21.84
N GLN A 281 -19.40 -6.30 -21.70
CA GLN A 281 -19.38 -5.32 -20.61
C GLN A 281 -19.81 -5.96 -19.28
N GLN A 282 -19.09 -5.67 -18.21
CA GLN A 282 -19.33 -6.28 -16.90
C GLN A 282 -20.04 -5.35 -15.92
N ASP A 283 -19.80 -4.04 -16.04
CA ASP A 283 -20.36 -3.01 -15.18
C ASP A 283 -21.14 -2.01 -16.04
N PHE A 284 -22.31 -1.64 -15.59
CA PHE A 284 -23.24 -0.81 -16.36
C PHE A 284 -23.53 0.51 -15.65
N PRO A 285 -23.27 1.67 -16.28
CA PRO A 285 -23.76 2.93 -15.80
C PRO A 285 -25.29 2.93 -15.77
N VAL A 286 -25.86 3.42 -14.68
CA VAL A 286 -27.33 3.53 -14.53
C VAL A 286 -27.73 4.99 -14.71
N MET A 287 -28.63 5.21 -15.65
CA MET A 287 -29.08 6.53 -16.07
C MET A 287 -30.48 6.85 -15.56
N HIS A 288 -30.71 8.12 -15.25
CA HIS A 288 -32.05 8.71 -15.10
C HIS A 288 -32.14 9.92 -16.05
N GLY A 289 -32.79 9.76 -17.18
CA GLY A 289 -32.67 10.71 -18.29
C GLY A 289 -31.19 10.76 -18.75
N ASP A 290 -30.60 11.96 -18.77
CA ASP A 290 -29.21 12.18 -19.17
C ASP A 290 -28.23 12.13 -17.99
N GLU A 291 -28.71 11.97 -16.77
CA GLU A 291 -27.91 11.96 -15.55
C GLU A 291 -27.49 10.55 -15.15
N VAL A 292 -26.21 10.37 -14.78
CA VAL A 292 -25.72 9.12 -14.20
C VAL A 292 -26.05 9.09 -12.71
N VAL A 293 -26.95 8.18 -12.32
CA VAL A 293 -27.44 8.04 -10.93
C VAL A 293 -26.79 6.88 -10.16
N GLY A 294 -26.07 5.99 -10.87
CA GLY A 294 -25.42 4.85 -10.24
C GLY A 294 -24.54 4.04 -11.18
N LEU A 295 -23.91 3.02 -10.60
CA LEU A 295 -23.16 1.98 -11.32
C LEU A 295 -23.69 0.63 -10.86
N LEU A 296 -24.12 -0.22 -11.76
CA LEU A 296 -24.44 -1.62 -11.48
C LEU A 296 -23.23 -2.48 -11.84
N THR A 297 -22.50 -2.93 -10.82
CA THR A 297 -21.37 -3.84 -11.04
C THR A 297 -21.85 -5.27 -11.23
N ARG A 298 -21.06 -6.09 -11.96
CA ARG A 298 -21.37 -7.53 -12.12
C ARG A 298 -21.58 -8.20 -10.77
N SER A 299 -20.77 -7.86 -9.77
CA SER A 299 -20.89 -8.44 -8.43
C SER A 299 -22.19 -8.02 -7.72
N ALA A 300 -22.64 -6.78 -7.90
CA ALA A 300 -23.91 -6.30 -7.37
C ALA A 300 -25.09 -6.98 -8.07
N LEU A 301 -25.04 -7.12 -9.40
CA LEU A 301 -26.05 -7.83 -10.20
C LEU A 301 -26.21 -9.28 -9.74
N MET A 302 -25.10 -10.03 -9.57
CA MET A 302 -25.16 -11.42 -9.12
C MET A 302 -25.73 -11.55 -7.70
N ARG A 303 -25.34 -10.64 -6.78
CA ARG A 303 -25.94 -10.62 -5.43
C ARG A 303 -27.44 -10.31 -5.46
N ALA A 304 -27.85 -9.36 -6.28
CA ALA A 304 -29.25 -8.97 -6.41
C ALA A 304 -30.10 -10.09 -6.99
N MET A 305 -29.63 -10.78 -8.03
CA MET A 305 -30.30 -11.94 -8.60
C MET A 305 -30.61 -13.02 -7.56
N LEU A 306 -29.66 -13.26 -6.63
CA LEU A 306 -29.82 -14.28 -5.57
C LEU A 306 -30.71 -13.83 -4.41
N ARG A 307 -30.73 -12.52 -4.06
CA ARG A 307 -31.41 -12.03 -2.87
C ARG A 307 -32.78 -11.44 -3.11
N GLU A 308 -32.92 -10.68 -4.20
CA GLU A 308 -34.10 -9.88 -4.51
C GLU A 308 -34.92 -10.45 -5.69
N GLY A 309 -34.27 -11.31 -6.48
CA GLY A 309 -34.87 -11.96 -7.63
C GLY A 309 -34.80 -11.12 -8.92
N PRO A 310 -35.17 -11.74 -10.06
CA PRO A 310 -34.98 -11.16 -11.39
C PRO A 310 -35.90 -9.97 -11.70
N ASP A 311 -37.02 -9.84 -10.97
CA ASP A 311 -38.04 -8.80 -11.25
C ASP A 311 -37.82 -7.54 -10.38
N ALA A 312 -36.78 -7.52 -9.49
CA ALA A 312 -36.37 -6.34 -8.76
C ALA A 312 -35.77 -5.27 -9.70
N TYR A 313 -35.89 -4.00 -9.31
CA TYR A 313 -35.39 -2.88 -10.09
C TYR A 313 -33.90 -2.59 -9.83
N VAL A 314 -33.18 -2.23 -10.89
CA VAL A 314 -31.76 -1.82 -10.83
C VAL A 314 -31.54 -0.67 -9.84
N ALA A 315 -32.48 0.27 -9.71
CA ALA A 315 -32.42 1.41 -8.79
C ALA A 315 -32.25 1.02 -7.30
N GLY A 316 -32.74 -0.17 -6.91
CA GLY A 316 -32.63 -0.68 -5.54
C GLY A 316 -31.26 -1.26 -5.18
N VAL A 317 -30.49 -1.70 -6.19
CA VAL A 317 -29.28 -2.50 -6.03
C VAL A 317 -28.01 -1.87 -6.60
N MET A 318 -28.15 -0.79 -7.38
CA MET A 318 -27.01 -0.04 -7.93
C MET A 318 -26.18 0.62 -6.84
N GLU A 319 -24.89 0.74 -7.08
CA GLU A 319 -23.98 1.51 -6.25
C GLU A 319 -24.11 3.00 -6.59
N ARG A 320 -24.49 3.82 -5.60
CA ARG A 320 -24.66 5.27 -5.78
C ARG A 320 -23.35 6.03 -5.58
N ASN A 321 -22.42 5.45 -4.85
CA ASN A 321 -21.07 5.98 -4.67
C ASN A 321 -20.12 5.20 -5.59
N PHE A 322 -19.88 5.74 -6.77
CA PHE A 322 -19.06 5.15 -7.81
C PHE A 322 -17.90 6.07 -8.18
N PRO A 323 -16.75 5.50 -8.60
CA PRO A 323 -15.58 6.29 -8.97
C PRO A 323 -15.83 7.07 -10.28
N ARG A 324 -15.48 8.36 -10.26
CA ARG A 324 -15.54 9.27 -11.41
C ARG A 324 -14.13 9.78 -11.68
N VAL A 325 -13.75 9.79 -12.96
CA VAL A 325 -12.44 10.31 -13.39
C VAL A 325 -12.64 11.22 -14.61
N PRO A 326 -11.94 12.37 -14.66
CA PRO A 326 -11.99 13.21 -15.85
C PRO A 326 -11.20 12.58 -17.01
N PRO A 327 -11.59 12.82 -18.29
CA PRO A 327 -10.95 12.23 -19.47
C PRO A 327 -9.49 12.63 -19.64
N ASP A 328 -9.13 13.81 -19.17
CA ASP A 328 -7.78 14.38 -19.28
C ASP A 328 -6.87 14.06 -18.08
N MET A 329 -7.40 13.38 -17.06
CA MET A 329 -6.58 12.87 -15.96
C MET A 329 -5.49 11.95 -16.50
N GLU A 330 -4.29 12.03 -15.94
CA GLU A 330 -3.24 11.09 -16.28
C GLU A 330 -3.63 9.65 -15.89
N LEU A 331 -3.46 8.72 -16.82
CA LEU A 331 -3.88 7.33 -16.65
C LEU A 331 -3.20 6.66 -15.45
N ALA A 332 -1.93 7.02 -15.19
CA ALA A 332 -1.20 6.57 -14.01
C ALA A 332 -1.85 7.02 -12.69
N ALA A 333 -2.47 8.20 -12.65
CA ALA A 333 -3.18 8.72 -11.50
C ALA A 333 -4.55 8.04 -11.28
N ALA A 334 -5.14 7.47 -12.34
CA ALA A 334 -6.40 6.72 -12.27
C ALA A 334 -6.22 5.29 -11.73
N LEU A 335 -5.00 4.70 -11.79
CA LEU A 335 -4.70 3.34 -11.32
C LEU A 335 -5.14 3.08 -9.86
N PRO A 336 -4.75 3.91 -8.87
CA PRO A 336 -5.16 3.68 -7.49
C PRO A 336 -6.68 3.85 -7.28
N ILE A 337 -7.34 4.73 -8.05
CA ILE A 337 -8.79 4.93 -7.99
C ILE A 337 -9.50 3.65 -8.45
N LEU A 338 -9.07 3.09 -9.59
CA LEU A 338 -9.62 1.87 -10.15
C LEU A 338 -9.38 0.66 -9.24
N SER A 339 -8.17 0.55 -8.67
CA SER A 339 -7.82 -0.53 -7.73
C SER A 339 -8.62 -0.47 -6.43
N ALA A 340 -8.87 0.73 -5.90
CA ALA A 340 -9.65 0.92 -4.68
C ALA A 340 -11.14 0.62 -4.89
N ALA A 341 -11.66 0.92 -6.07
CA ALA A 341 -13.05 0.67 -6.43
C ALA A 341 -13.35 -0.82 -6.65
N GLY A 342 -12.36 -1.60 -7.10
CA GLY A 342 -12.54 -3.01 -7.46
C GLY A 342 -13.54 -3.25 -8.61
N SER A 343 -13.89 -2.18 -9.34
CA SER A 343 -14.86 -2.14 -10.42
C SER A 343 -14.41 -1.16 -11.51
N SER A 344 -15.29 -0.80 -12.42
CA SER A 344 -15.05 0.23 -13.43
C SER A 344 -15.13 1.64 -12.82
N ALA A 345 -14.39 2.59 -13.41
CA ALA A 345 -14.56 4.01 -13.16
C ALA A 345 -15.29 4.68 -14.33
N LEU A 346 -16.23 5.59 -14.02
CA LEU A 346 -16.93 6.36 -15.02
C LEU A 346 -16.08 7.55 -15.47
N VAL A 347 -15.88 7.68 -16.78
CA VAL A 347 -15.14 8.82 -17.35
C VAL A 347 -16.15 9.93 -17.64
N MET A 348 -16.05 11.02 -16.87
CA MET A 348 -17.01 12.11 -16.88
C MET A 348 -16.35 13.43 -17.29
N ASP A 349 -17.04 14.19 -18.15
CA ASP A 349 -16.71 15.59 -18.42
C ASP A 349 -17.87 16.45 -17.88
N GLY A 350 -17.66 17.05 -16.71
CA GLY A 350 -18.77 17.61 -15.92
C GLY A 350 -19.76 16.52 -15.54
N ASP A 351 -21.03 16.69 -15.95
CA ASP A 351 -22.11 15.72 -15.72
C ASP A 351 -22.29 14.75 -16.89
N ARG A 352 -21.55 14.93 -17.98
CA ARG A 352 -21.66 14.10 -19.17
C ARG A 352 -20.79 12.84 -19.05
N LEU A 353 -21.39 11.67 -19.22
CA LEU A 353 -20.69 10.40 -19.32
C LEU A 353 -20.05 10.26 -20.70
N LEU A 354 -18.72 10.11 -20.75
CA LEU A 354 -17.96 9.94 -21.98
C LEU A 354 -17.55 8.50 -22.23
N GLY A 355 -17.34 7.73 -21.15
CA GLY A 355 -16.85 6.37 -21.28
C GLY A 355 -16.69 5.64 -19.96
N LEU A 356 -16.14 4.45 -20.05
CA LEU A 356 -15.80 3.58 -18.92
C LEU A 356 -14.31 3.28 -18.92
N LEU A 357 -13.65 3.38 -17.76
CA LEU A 357 -12.32 2.86 -17.57
C LEU A 357 -12.40 1.59 -16.73
N THR A 358 -12.01 0.45 -17.30
CA THR A 358 -12.01 -0.85 -16.62
C THR A 358 -10.60 -1.35 -16.42
N ALA A 359 -10.41 -2.24 -15.43
CA ALA A 359 -9.11 -2.90 -15.21
C ALA A 359 -8.67 -3.71 -16.45
N GLN A 360 -9.62 -4.33 -17.17
CA GLN A 360 -9.34 -5.10 -18.38
C GLN A 360 -8.79 -4.20 -19.49
N ASN A 361 -9.47 -3.10 -19.81
CA ASN A 361 -9.02 -2.17 -20.87
C ASN A 361 -7.67 -1.52 -20.53
N LEU A 362 -7.47 -1.21 -19.26
CA LEU A 362 -6.19 -0.72 -18.81
C LEU A 362 -5.06 -1.75 -19.01
N TYR A 363 -5.33 -3.02 -18.70
CA TYR A 363 -4.40 -4.11 -18.97
C TYR A 363 -4.11 -4.27 -20.46
N GLU A 364 -5.12 -4.26 -21.32
CA GLU A 364 -5.00 -4.32 -22.78
C GLU A 364 -4.20 -3.14 -23.32
N PHE A 365 -4.47 -1.92 -22.83
CA PHE A 365 -3.70 -0.73 -23.16
C PHE A 365 -2.21 -0.92 -22.82
N MET A 366 -1.89 -1.42 -21.62
CA MET A 366 -0.51 -1.68 -21.20
C MET A 366 0.17 -2.73 -22.08
N LEU A 367 -0.54 -3.81 -22.46
CA LEU A 367 -0.01 -4.83 -23.39
C LEU A 367 0.33 -4.25 -24.76
N LEU A 368 -0.57 -3.48 -25.37
CA LEU A 368 -0.34 -2.84 -26.65
C LEU A 368 0.86 -1.88 -26.61
N ARG A 369 0.99 -1.13 -25.53
CA ARG A 369 2.14 -0.24 -25.31
C ARG A 369 3.45 -1.03 -25.17
N GLN A 370 3.44 -2.13 -24.44
CA GLN A 370 4.62 -2.98 -24.28
C GLN A 370 5.08 -3.56 -25.62
N VAL A 371 4.16 -4.02 -26.48
CA VAL A 371 4.46 -4.49 -27.82
C VAL A 371 5.05 -3.37 -28.68
N SER A 372 4.46 -2.16 -28.65
CA SER A 372 4.94 -1.01 -29.41
C SER A 372 6.36 -0.61 -29.03
N ILE A 373 6.68 -0.62 -27.70
CA ILE A 373 8.03 -0.31 -27.23
C ILE A 373 9.03 -1.40 -27.67
N ALA A 374 8.64 -2.67 -27.63
CA ALA A 374 9.49 -3.77 -28.08
C ALA A 374 9.79 -3.69 -29.59
N GLN A 375 8.80 -3.36 -30.41
CA GLN A 375 8.96 -3.16 -31.85
C GLN A 375 9.87 -1.97 -32.17
N ALA A 376 9.71 -0.84 -31.47
CA ALA A 376 10.57 0.33 -31.65
C ALA A 376 12.04 0.02 -31.32
N LYS A 377 12.31 -0.79 -30.30
CA LYS A 377 13.68 -1.23 -29.97
C LYS A 377 14.28 -2.14 -31.04
N MET A 378 13.47 -3.01 -31.67
CA MET A 378 13.95 -3.91 -32.74
C MET A 378 14.25 -3.17 -34.05
N SER A 379 13.54 -2.07 -34.34
CA SER A 379 13.75 -1.26 -35.55
C SER A 379 14.98 -0.34 -35.49
N HIS A 380 15.60 -0.20 -34.35
CA HIS A 380 16.84 0.59 -34.16
C HIS A 380 18.10 -0.26 -34.06
N HIS A 381 17.98 -1.58 -34.19
CA HIS A 381 19.07 -2.54 -34.36
C HIS A 381 19.10 -3.10 -35.78
#